data_63793c461a2ebcb9d9654cca3b3c16d4
#
_entry.id   63793c461a2ebcb9d9654cca3b3c16d4
#
_cell.length_a   1.000
_cell.length_b   1.000
_cell.length_c   1.000
_cell.angle_alpha   90.00
_cell.angle_beta   90.00
_cell.angle_gamma   90.00
#
_symmetry.space_group_name_H-M   'P 1'
#
loop_
_entity.id
_entity.type
_entity.pdbx_description
1 polymer ?
#
loop_
_entity_poly.entity_id
_entity_poly.type
_entity_poly.pdbx_seq_one_letter_code
_entity_poly.pdbx_strand_id
1 'polypeptide(L)'
;MKIASQPFWLVGFRPFFTLACLAGMFMPVAWAMVYAGSLPAPDTRFTPVQWHAHEMFFGFGWAVLGGFLLTATKNWVSIRGYHGPALMLLAAAWILERIAMSCGGSWPPLLFVLAINAFLGSIVVMLLWTLIRHRKTDDYRDNGFFLVALPAFIVAKQLMLDGSHFHAGYMMTLALFRVAFLVMLERTLTQFMRNTFKVEILRNAWLDRAIKLLGLVLVLEPFLPPLPGASLSLLLAGLL
;
A
#
# COMPACT_ATOMS: atom_id res chain seq x y z
N MET A 1 24.48 -22.39 4.83
CA MET A 1 23.31 -21.72 5.46
C MET A 1 22.25 -21.51 4.39
N LYS A 2 20.99 -21.95 4.59
CA LYS A 2 19.92 -21.74 3.58
C LYS A 2 19.60 -20.26 3.52
N ILE A 3 19.61 -19.64 2.34
CA ILE A 3 19.34 -18.20 2.14
C ILE A 3 18.01 -17.78 2.80
N ALA A 4 17.00 -18.63 2.73
CA ALA A 4 15.67 -18.39 3.31
C ALA A 4 15.65 -18.30 4.85
N SER A 5 16.68 -18.75 5.55
CA SER A 5 16.79 -18.68 7.01
C SER A 5 17.62 -17.48 7.50
N GLN A 6 18.11 -16.63 6.59
CA GLN A 6 18.83 -15.42 6.97
C GLN A 6 17.90 -14.42 7.68
N PRO A 7 18.42 -13.63 8.63
CA PRO A 7 17.65 -12.62 9.37
C PRO A 7 16.86 -11.65 8.49
N PHE A 8 17.36 -11.37 7.29
CA PHE A 8 16.73 -10.49 6.30
C PHE A 8 15.32 -10.95 5.91
N TRP A 9 15.10 -12.28 5.81
CA TRP A 9 13.84 -12.87 5.37
C TRP A 9 12.92 -13.32 6.52
N LEU A 10 13.21 -12.95 7.75
CA LEU A 10 12.41 -13.37 8.91
C LEU A 10 11.18 -12.48 9.16
N VAL A 11 11.20 -11.25 8.67
CA VAL A 11 10.14 -10.25 8.95
C VAL A 11 9.92 -9.38 7.71
N GLY A 12 8.67 -9.11 7.37
CA GLY A 12 8.28 -8.43 6.14
C GLY A 12 8.92 -7.05 5.95
N PHE A 13 9.02 -6.24 7.00
CA PHE A 13 9.56 -4.88 6.86
C PHE A 13 11.02 -4.85 6.33
N ARG A 14 11.86 -5.84 6.67
CA ARG A 14 13.28 -5.83 6.30
C ARG A 14 13.49 -5.81 4.77
N PRO A 15 13.01 -6.82 4.00
CA PRO A 15 13.18 -6.80 2.56
C PRO A 15 12.41 -5.64 1.90
N PHE A 16 11.18 -5.37 2.33
CA PHE A 16 10.35 -4.38 1.65
C PHE A 16 10.74 -2.93 1.93
N PHE A 17 11.23 -2.60 3.13
CA PHE A 17 11.79 -1.26 3.37
C PHE A 17 13.12 -1.07 2.63
N THR A 18 13.93 -2.12 2.48
CA THR A 18 15.12 -2.05 1.62
C THR A 18 14.74 -1.77 0.16
N LEU A 19 13.74 -2.49 -0.37
CA LEU A 19 13.22 -2.24 -1.73
C LEU A 19 12.61 -0.85 -1.86
N ALA A 20 11.89 -0.37 -0.85
CA ALA A 20 11.34 0.98 -0.82
C ALA A 20 12.44 2.04 -0.82
N CYS A 21 13.50 1.88 -0.02
CA CYS A 21 14.64 2.81 -0.02
C CYS A 21 15.30 2.88 -1.40
N LEU A 22 15.51 1.72 -2.05
CA LEU A 22 16.06 1.68 -3.40
C LEU A 22 15.12 2.36 -4.41
N ALA A 23 13.82 2.05 -4.37
CA ALA A 23 12.84 2.70 -5.23
C ALA A 23 12.79 4.22 -4.98
N GLY A 24 12.75 4.66 -3.73
CA GLY A 24 12.73 6.08 -3.36
C GLY A 24 14.00 6.84 -3.76
N MET A 25 15.13 6.15 -3.87
CA MET A 25 16.38 6.73 -4.34
C MET A 25 16.42 6.83 -5.88
N PHE A 26 16.04 5.78 -6.59
CA PHE A 26 16.23 5.70 -8.04
C PHE A 26 15.04 6.23 -8.85
N MET A 27 13.80 5.98 -8.43
CA MET A 27 12.61 6.33 -9.23
C MET A 27 12.40 7.83 -9.40
N PRO A 28 12.59 8.71 -8.39
CA PRO A 28 12.49 10.16 -8.60
C PRO A 28 13.55 10.69 -9.57
N VAL A 29 14.77 10.15 -9.53
CA VAL A 29 15.84 10.52 -10.45
C VAL A 29 15.48 10.07 -11.87
N ALA A 30 15.06 8.81 -12.05
CA ALA A 30 14.63 8.29 -13.34
C ALA A 30 13.47 9.13 -13.93
N TRP A 31 12.48 9.47 -13.09
CA TRP A 31 11.38 10.34 -13.51
C TRP A 31 11.85 11.73 -13.94
N ALA A 32 12.72 12.37 -13.16
CA ALA A 32 13.27 13.68 -13.50
C ALA A 32 14.01 13.64 -14.85
N MET A 33 14.77 12.59 -15.12
CA MET A 33 15.48 12.41 -16.39
C MET A 33 14.52 12.15 -17.57
N VAL A 34 13.47 11.37 -17.39
CA VAL A 34 12.41 11.16 -18.39
C VAL A 34 11.68 12.48 -18.66
N TYR A 35 11.30 13.19 -17.61
CA TYR A 35 10.60 14.47 -17.72
C TYR A 35 11.44 15.56 -18.41
N ALA A 36 12.75 15.58 -18.16
CA ALA A 36 13.69 16.47 -18.80
C ALA A 36 14.08 16.04 -20.24
N GLY A 37 13.57 14.90 -20.73
CA GLY A 37 13.92 14.36 -22.04
C GLY A 37 15.34 13.78 -22.14
N SER A 38 16.05 13.61 -21.03
CA SER A 38 17.39 13.01 -20.97
C SER A 38 17.37 11.48 -21.03
N LEU A 39 16.25 10.86 -20.68
CA LEU A 39 15.98 9.43 -20.85
C LEU A 39 14.70 9.25 -21.67
N PRO A 40 14.64 8.20 -22.51
CA PRO A 40 13.39 7.85 -23.17
C PRO A 40 12.33 7.46 -22.15
N ALA A 41 11.05 7.67 -22.51
CA ALA A 41 9.94 7.16 -21.72
C ALA A 41 10.04 5.61 -21.61
N PRO A 42 9.61 5.03 -20.47
CA PRO A 42 9.59 3.59 -20.29
C PRO A 42 8.80 2.88 -21.40
N ASP A 43 9.29 1.73 -21.86
CA ASP A 43 8.57 0.85 -22.80
C ASP A 43 7.46 0.11 -22.07
N THR A 44 6.35 0.80 -21.88
CA THR A 44 5.16 0.30 -21.20
C THR A 44 3.90 0.59 -22.02
N ARG A 45 2.76 0.01 -21.61
CA ARG A 45 1.44 0.23 -22.21
C ARG A 45 0.73 1.47 -21.68
N PHE A 46 1.37 2.20 -20.80
CA PHE A 46 0.82 3.33 -20.08
C PHE A 46 1.52 4.63 -20.45
N THR A 47 0.86 5.74 -20.22
CA THR A 47 1.48 7.06 -20.36
C THR A 47 2.58 7.25 -19.31
N PRO A 48 3.58 8.10 -19.55
CA PRO A 48 4.64 8.39 -18.58
C PRO A 48 4.08 8.84 -17.21
N VAL A 49 2.97 9.58 -17.21
CA VAL A 49 2.32 10.05 -15.97
C VAL A 49 1.68 8.88 -15.20
N GLN A 50 1.00 7.97 -15.91
CA GLN A 50 0.45 6.75 -15.28
C GLN A 50 1.57 5.87 -14.74
N TRP A 51 2.65 5.69 -15.50
CA TRP A 51 3.83 4.96 -15.04
C TRP A 51 4.41 5.59 -13.75
N HIS A 52 4.64 6.90 -13.76
CA HIS A 52 5.16 7.59 -12.58
C HIS A 52 4.25 7.45 -11.36
N ALA A 53 2.95 7.69 -11.51
CA ALA A 53 1.97 7.52 -10.44
C ALA A 53 1.95 6.08 -9.89
N HIS A 54 1.99 5.09 -10.79
CA HIS A 54 2.07 3.67 -10.41
C HIS A 54 3.33 3.37 -9.60
N GLU A 55 4.49 3.82 -10.05
CA GLU A 55 5.76 3.58 -9.35
C GLU A 55 5.81 4.25 -7.98
N MET A 56 5.24 5.45 -7.84
CA MET A 56 5.17 6.15 -6.56
C MET A 56 4.25 5.43 -5.57
N PHE A 57 3.06 5.01 -5.98
CA PHE A 57 2.10 4.37 -5.08
C PHE A 57 2.33 2.87 -4.92
N PHE A 58 2.43 2.13 -6.02
CA PHE A 58 2.48 0.66 -6.02
C PHE A 58 3.91 0.12 -6.08
N GLY A 59 4.87 0.94 -6.50
CA GLY A 59 6.29 0.65 -6.35
C GLY A 59 6.78 0.98 -4.94
N PHE A 60 6.99 2.26 -4.68
CA PHE A 60 7.50 2.75 -3.41
C PHE A 60 6.49 2.60 -2.26
N GLY A 61 5.30 3.19 -2.41
CA GLY A 61 4.30 3.26 -1.35
C GLY A 61 3.88 1.88 -0.84
N TRP A 62 3.61 0.92 -1.73
CA TRP A 62 3.23 -0.43 -1.32
C TRP A 62 4.41 -1.28 -0.81
N ALA A 63 5.64 -1.00 -1.19
CA ALA A 63 6.78 -1.62 -0.52
C ALA A 63 6.85 -1.21 0.96
N VAL A 64 6.60 0.08 1.28
CA VAL A 64 6.51 0.55 2.67
C VAL A 64 5.29 -0.02 3.38
N LEU A 65 4.09 0.21 2.83
CA LEU A 65 2.82 -0.19 3.46
C LEU A 65 2.73 -1.71 3.61
N GLY A 66 3.05 -2.46 2.56
CA GLY A 66 3.01 -3.92 2.57
C GLY A 66 4.03 -4.53 3.53
N GLY A 67 5.26 -4.02 3.56
CA GLY A 67 6.29 -4.44 4.51
C GLY A 67 5.87 -4.20 5.96
N PHE A 68 5.24 -3.05 6.23
CA PHE A 68 4.67 -2.74 7.52
C PHE A 68 3.52 -3.69 7.87
N LEU A 69 2.52 -3.84 6.99
CA LEU A 69 1.34 -4.67 7.25
C LEU A 69 1.69 -6.14 7.47
N LEU A 70 2.62 -6.71 6.68
CA LEU A 70 3.11 -8.08 6.89
C LEU A 70 3.76 -8.28 8.26
N THR A 71 4.35 -7.20 8.81
CA THR A 71 4.99 -7.23 10.11
C THR A 71 3.99 -6.98 11.23
N ALA A 72 3.11 -6.00 11.07
CA ALA A 72 2.15 -5.60 12.09
C ALA A 72 1.04 -6.64 12.27
N THR A 73 0.51 -7.18 11.17
CA THR A 73 -0.60 -8.14 11.20
C THR A 73 -0.26 -9.39 12.02
N LYS A 74 0.98 -9.91 11.91
CA LYS A 74 1.39 -11.07 12.73
C LYS A 74 1.30 -10.79 14.22
N ASN A 75 1.59 -9.56 14.63
CA ASN A 75 1.53 -9.14 16.04
C ASN A 75 0.07 -8.93 16.48
N TRP A 76 -0.80 -8.43 15.59
CA TRP A 76 -2.21 -8.21 15.90
C TRP A 76 -2.98 -9.51 16.15
N VAL A 77 -2.62 -10.58 15.41
CA VAL A 77 -3.27 -11.88 15.53
C VAL A 77 -2.40 -12.93 16.24
N SER A 78 -1.28 -12.50 16.83
CA SER A 78 -0.38 -13.34 17.66
C SER A 78 0.14 -14.60 16.97
N ILE A 79 0.61 -14.47 15.70
CA ILE A 79 1.18 -15.57 14.92
C ILE A 79 2.64 -15.30 14.53
N ARG A 80 3.34 -16.34 14.06
CA ARG A 80 4.71 -16.19 13.55
C ARG A 80 4.84 -15.24 12.35
N GLY A 81 3.83 -15.17 11.51
CA GLY A 81 3.81 -14.39 10.28
C GLY A 81 4.59 -15.02 9.13
N TYR A 82 4.50 -14.38 7.96
CA TYR A 82 5.19 -14.82 6.75
C TYR A 82 6.69 -14.57 6.84
N HIS A 83 7.50 -15.53 6.38
CA HIS A 83 8.96 -15.50 6.45
C HIS A 83 9.58 -16.38 5.36
N GLY A 84 10.90 -16.23 5.15
CA GLY A 84 11.67 -17.06 4.23
C GLY A 84 11.15 -17.05 2.79
N PRO A 85 10.80 -18.22 2.22
CA PRO A 85 10.42 -18.32 0.80
C PRO A 85 9.21 -17.43 0.43
N ALA A 86 8.25 -17.25 1.34
CA ALA A 86 7.08 -16.42 1.06
C ALA A 86 7.46 -14.95 0.83
N LEU A 87 8.35 -14.40 1.66
CA LEU A 87 8.86 -13.05 1.49
C LEU A 87 9.76 -12.92 0.26
N MET A 88 10.54 -13.95 -0.05
CA MET A 88 11.37 -13.99 -1.26
C MET A 88 10.52 -13.96 -2.53
N LEU A 89 9.44 -14.75 -2.59
CA LEU A 89 8.51 -14.76 -3.72
C LEU A 89 7.79 -13.44 -3.88
N LEU A 90 7.35 -12.81 -2.77
CA LEU A 90 6.76 -11.48 -2.82
C LEU A 90 7.75 -10.41 -3.31
N ALA A 91 9.01 -10.46 -2.85
CA ALA A 91 10.04 -9.55 -3.33
C ALA A 91 10.33 -9.76 -4.82
N ALA A 92 10.39 -11.01 -5.28
CA ALA A 92 10.52 -11.35 -6.70
C ALA A 92 9.33 -10.84 -7.53
N ALA A 93 8.10 -10.98 -7.02
CA ALA A 93 6.90 -10.44 -7.66
C ALA A 93 6.94 -8.90 -7.75
N TRP A 94 7.42 -8.22 -6.70
CA TRP A 94 7.62 -6.78 -6.72
C TRP A 94 8.63 -6.35 -7.78
N ILE A 95 9.77 -7.04 -7.87
CA ILE A 95 10.80 -6.77 -8.90
C ILE A 95 10.24 -7.03 -10.31
N LEU A 96 9.54 -8.15 -10.50
CA LEU A 96 8.92 -8.49 -11.78
C LEU A 96 7.94 -7.41 -12.25
N GLU A 97 7.16 -6.85 -11.33
CA GLU A 97 6.26 -5.75 -11.63
C GLU A 97 7.02 -4.49 -12.09
N ARG A 98 8.17 -4.15 -11.46
CA ARG A 98 9.02 -3.02 -11.90
C ARG A 98 9.59 -3.24 -13.30
N ILE A 99 10.02 -4.46 -13.60
CA ILE A 99 10.50 -4.83 -14.93
C ILE A 99 9.35 -4.71 -15.95
N ALA A 100 8.18 -5.28 -15.66
CA ALA A 100 7.03 -5.21 -16.54
C ALA A 100 6.58 -3.77 -16.81
N MET A 101 6.55 -2.91 -15.79
CA MET A 101 6.17 -1.51 -15.92
C MET A 101 7.20 -0.68 -16.69
N SER A 102 8.45 -1.09 -16.74
CA SER A 102 9.53 -0.33 -17.42
C SER A 102 9.89 -0.87 -18.81
N CYS A 103 9.71 -2.18 -19.06
CA CYS A 103 10.16 -2.87 -20.26
C CYS A 103 9.14 -3.85 -20.83
N GLY A 104 7.88 -3.83 -20.36
CA GLY A 104 6.86 -4.82 -20.69
C GLY A 104 5.92 -4.42 -21.84
N GLY A 105 6.17 -3.34 -22.57
CA GLY A 105 5.29 -2.86 -23.62
C GLY A 105 5.00 -3.89 -24.71
N SER A 106 6.03 -4.64 -25.08
CA SER A 106 5.98 -5.72 -26.10
C SER A 106 5.59 -7.10 -25.56
N TRP A 107 5.41 -7.27 -24.24
CA TRP A 107 5.09 -8.59 -23.66
C TRP A 107 3.71 -9.10 -24.09
N PRO A 108 3.48 -10.42 -24.11
CA PRO A 108 2.15 -10.97 -24.30
C PRO A 108 1.17 -10.40 -23.28
N PRO A 109 -0.07 -10.00 -23.66
CA PRO A 109 -1.01 -9.31 -22.78
C PRO A 109 -1.27 -10.01 -21.46
N LEU A 110 -1.45 -11.32 -21.47
CA LEU A 110 -1.68 -12.11 -20.27
C LEU A 110 -0.49 -12.06 -19.31
N LEU A 111 0.74 -12.23 -19.85
CA LEU A 111 1.97 -12.19 -19.05
C LEU A 111 2.14 -10.81 -18.40
N PHE A 112 1.91 -9.75 -19.16
CA PHE A 112 1.97 -8.38 -18.67
C PHE A 112 1.00 -8.14 -17.51
N VAL A 113 -0.28 -8.50 -17.71
CA VAL A 113 -1.33 -8.33 -16.69
C VAL A 113 -1.02 -9.15 -15.43
N LEU A 114 -0.54 -10.38 -15.57
CA LEU A 114 -0.14 -11.19 -14.43
C LEU A 114 1.05 -10.57 -13.69
N ALA A 115 2.06 -10.10 -14.42
CA ALA A 115 3.25 -9.50 -13.82
C ALA A 115 2.95 -8.24 -13.03
N ILE A 116 2.15 -7.32 -13.59
CA ILE A 116 1.81 -6.05 -12.92
C ILE A 116 0.86 -6.23 -11.74
N ASN A 117 0.19 -7.37 -11.60
CA ASN A 117 -0.75 -7.62 -10.50
C ASN A 117 -0.22 -8.65 -9.48
N ALA A 118 0.88 -9.33 -9.78
CA ALA A 118 1.39 -10.44 -8.96
C ALA A 118 1.72 -10.01 -7.53
N PHE A 119 2.41 -8.88 -7.35
CA PHE A 119 2.81 -8.40 -6.03
C PHE A 119 1.60 -7.95 -5.20
N LEU A 120 0.83 -6.98 -5.69
CA LEU A 120 -0.30 -6.43 -4.94
C LEU A 120 -1.36 -7.51 -4.68
N GLY A 121 -1.70 -8.32 -5.68
CA GLY A 121 -2.66 -9.41 -5.52
C GLY A 121 -2.22 -10.43 -4.47
N SER A 122 -0.98 -10.87 -4.53
CA SER A 122 -0.45 -11.85 -3.57
C SER A 122 -0.43 -11.31 -2.14
N ILE A 123 0.06 -10.09 -1.93
CA ILE A 123 0.15 -9.51 -0.59
C ILE A 123 -1.24 -9.24 0.01
N VAL A 124 -2.18 -8.77 -0.81
CA VAL A 124 -3.57 -8.56 -0.37
C VAL A 124 -4.21 -9.89 0.03
N VAL A 125 -4.08 -10.93 -0.79
CA VAL A 125 -4.60 -12.27 -0.46
C VAL A 125 -3.98 -12.81 0.83
N MET A 126 -2.65 -12.69 1.00
CA MET A 126 -1.96 -13.15 2.22
C MET A 126 -2.45 -12.40 3.48
N LEU A 127 -2.62 -11.10 3.40
CA LEU A 127 -3.10 -10.28 4.52
C LEU A 127 -4.57 -10.59 4.85
N LEU A 128 -5.44 -10.65 3.84
CA LEU A 128 -6.85 -11.00 4.03
C LEU A 128 -7.00 -12.41 4.62
N TRP A 129 -6.27 -13.39 4.09
CA TRP A 129 -6.27 -14.75 4.63
C TRP A 129 -5.88 -14.75 6.11
N THR A 130 -4.83 -14.03 6.47
CA THR A 130 -4.37 -13.95 7.86
C THR A 130 -5.43 -13.33 8.78
N LEU A 131 -6.02 -12.21 8.40
CA LEU A 131 -7.03 -11.50 9.19
C LEU A 131 -8.32 -12.32 9.34
N ILE A 132 -8.77 -12.96 8.26
CA ILE A 132 -10.00 -13.78 8.29
C ILE A 132 -9.78 -15.06 9.11
N ARG A 133 -8.66 -15.76 8.89
CA ARG A 133 -8.35 -17.04 9.52
C ARG A 133 -8.13 -16.91 11.02
N HIS A 134 -7.53 -15.80 11.46
CA HIS A 134 -7.17 -15.55 12.84
C HIS A 134 -8.05 -14.48 13.52
N ARG A 135 -9.25 -14.24 13.00
CA ARG A 135 -10.18 -13.24 13.52
C ARG A 135 -10.51 -13.40 15.01
N LYS A 136 -10.47 -14.64 15.53
CA LYS A 136 -10.78 -14.93 16.92
C LYS A 136 -9.66 -14.53 17.90
N THR A 137 -8.42 -14.48 17.41
CA THR A 137 -7.22 -14.11 18.19
C THR A 137 -6.76 -12.68 17.89
N ASP A 138 -7.58 -11.92 17.19
CA ASP A 138 -7.26 -10.54 16.81
C ASP A 138 -7.49 -9.60 18.01
N ASP A 139 -6.41 -8.94 18.43
CA ASP A 139 -6.44 -7.96 19.53
C ASP A 139 -7.16 -6.67 19.16
N TYR A 140 -7.39 -6.43 17.85
CA TYR A 140 -7.99 -5.20 17.33
C TYR A 140 -9.29 -5.48 16.59
N ARG A 141 -10.43 -5.16 17.22
CA ARG A 141 -11.77 -5.35 16.62
C ARG A 141 -12.01 -4.54 15.34
N ASP A 142 -11.25 -3.48 15.12
CA ASP A 142 -11.36 -2.59 13.97
C ASP A 142 -10.50 -3.03 12.76
N ASN A 143 -9.82 -4.17 12.83
CA ASN A 143 -9.12 -4.77 11.67
C ASN A 143 -10.07 -5.14 10.52
N GLY A 144 -11.39 -5.19 10.75
CA GLY A 144 -12.41 -5.28 9.70
C GLY A 144 -12.30 -4.19 8.63
N PHE A 145 -11.74 -3.02 8.96
CA PHE A 145 -11.42 -1.98 7.99
C PHE A 145 -10.54 -2.48 6.83
N PHE A 146 -9.52 -3.29 7.12
CA PHE A 146 -8.61 -3.83 6.11
C PHE A 146 -9.28 -4.80 5.14
N LEU A 147 -10.41 -5.43 5.52
CA LEU A 147 -11.18 -6.31 4.62
C LEU A 147 -11.77 -5.53 3.44
N VAL A 148 -12.00 -4.24 3.60
CA VAL A 148 -12.49 -3.33 2.56
C VAL A 148 -11.35 -2.57 1.90
N ALA A 149 -10.43 -2.02 2.68
CA ALA A 149 -9.36 -1.17 2.18
C ALA A 149 -8.36 -1.91 1.29
N LEU A 150 -8.01 -3.16 1.62
CA LEU A 150 -7.06 -3.94 0.84
C LEU A 150 -7.57 -4.27 -0.58
N PRO A 151 -8.79 -4.81 -0.78
CA PRO A 151 -9.35 -4.97 -2.12
C PRO A 151 -9.54 -3.63 -2.86
N ALA A 152 -9.90 -2.55 -2.15
CA ALA A 152 -10.05 -1.23 -2.75
C ALA A 152 -8.74 -0.72 -3.38
N PHE A 153 -7.56 -1.06 -2.85
CA PHE A 153 -6.29 -0.75 -3.48
C PHE A 153 -6.12 -1.45 -4.84
N ILE A 154 -6.62 -2.68 -5.00
CA ILE A 154 -6.58 -3.38 -6.28
C ILE A 154 -7.45 -2.63 -7.30
N VAL A 155 -8.67 -2.25 -6.90
CA VAL A 155 -9.59 -1.48 -7.75
C VAL A 155 -8.97 -0.14 -8.13
N ALA A 156 -8.44 0.61 -7.16
CA ALA A 156 -7.81 1.90 -7.36
C ALA A 156 -6.64 1.82 -8.35
N LYS A 157 -5.82 0.76 -8.25
CA LYS A 157 -4.73 0.49 -9.19
C LYS A 157 -5.24 0.28 -10.61
N GLN A 158 -6.27 -0.55 -10.81
CA GLN A 158 -6.82 -0.81 -12.15
C GLN A 158 -7.40 0.48 -12.76
N LEU A 159 -8.16 1.26 -11.99
CA LEU A 159 -8.69 2.54 -12.42
C LEU A 159 -7.58 3.54 -12.78
N MET A 160 -6.52 3.58 -11.99
CA MET A 160 -5.39 4.47 -12.26
C MET A 160 -4.62 4.07 -13.53
N LEU A 161 -4.58 2.78 -13.87
CA LEU A 161 -3.95 2.29 -15.09
C LEU A 161 -4.88 2.38 -16.31
N ASP A 162 -6.19 2.53 -16.11
CA ASP A 162 -7.12 2.80 -17.20
C ASP A 162 -7.09 4.30 -17.56
N GLY A 163 -6.78 4.61 -18.82
CA GLY A 163 -6.63 5.98 -19.30
C GLY A 163 -7.87 6.85 -19.10
N SER A 164 -9.08 6.27 -19.21
CA SER A 164 -10.34 6.98 -19.04
C SER A 164 -10.69 7.29 -17.58
N HIS A 165 -10.18 6.49 -16.64
CA HIS A 165 -10.47 6.62 -15.21
C HIS A 165 -9.24 6.99 -14.36
N PHE A 166 -8.13 7.41 -15.00
CA PHE A 166 -6.86 7.72 -14.33
C PHE A 166 -7.04 8.64 -13.13
N HIS A 167 -7.75 9.75 -13.30
CA HIS A 167 -7.94 10.73 -12.23
C HIS A 167 -8.69 10.13 -11.03
N ALA A 168 -9.76 9.39 -11.28
CA ALA A 168 -10.52 8.73 -10.22
C ALA A 168 -9.67 7.69 -9.47
N GLY A 169 -8.93 6.86 -10.22
CA GLY A 169 -8.01 5.87 -9.63
C GLY A 169 -6.88 6.51 -8.81
N TYR A 170 -6.32 7.62 -9.30
CA TYR A 170 -5.29 8.38 -8.61
C TYR A 170 -5.80 8.96 -7.28
N MET A 171 -6.96 9.64 -7.30
CA MET A 171 -7.55 10.23 -6.10
C MET A 171 -7.97 9.16 -5.08
N MET A 172 -8.57 8.06 -5.55
CA MET A 172 -8.92 6.91 -4.71
C MET A 172 -7.67 6.30 -4.06
N THR A 173 -6.58 6.12 -4.81
CA THR A 173 -5.31 5.61 -4.29
C THR A 173 -4.74 6.52 -3.22
N LEU A 174 -4.72 7.83 -3.47
CA LEU A 174 -4.24 8.83 -2.53
C LEU A 174 -5.05 8.82 -1.22
N ALA A 175 -6.39 8.74 -1.32
CA ALA A 175 -7.26 8.68 -0.16
C ALA A 175 -7.03 7.38 0.65
N LEU A 176 -6.88 6.22 -0.02
CA LEU A 176 -6.56 4.95 0.63
C LEU A 176 -5.22 5.00 1.38
N PHE A 177 -4.18 5.59 0.79
CA PHE A 177 -2.89 5.77 1.48
C PHE A 177 -3.02 6.70 2.69
N ARG A 178 -3.78 7.80 2.59
CA ARG A 178 -4.03 8.70 3.73
C ARG A 178 -4.68 7.95 4.89
N VAL A 179 -5.74 7.18 4.62
CA VAL A 179 -6.43 6.42 5.66
C VAL A 179 -5.54 5.31 6.23
N ALA A 180 -4.82 4.57 5.38
CA ALA A 180 -3.86 3.56 5.84
C ALA A 180 -2.79 4.19 6.74
N PHE A 181 -2.26 5.35 6.36
CA PHE A 181 -1.27 6.08 7.15
C PHE A 181 -1.84 6.53 8.51
N LEU A 182 -3.06 7.07 8.55
CA LEU A 182 -3.71 7.47 9.79
C LEU A 182 -3.90 6.29 10.74
N VAL A 183 -4.39 5.15 10.24
CA VAL A 183 -4.56 3.93 11.05
C VAL A 183 -3.20 3.41 11.55
N MET A 184 -2.17 3.44 10.71
CA MET A 184 -0.82 3.03 11.10
C MET A 184 -0.25 3.95 12.19
N LEU A 185 -0.38 5.27 12.00
CA LEU A 185 0.11 6.27 12.95
C LEU A 185 -0.59 6.12 14.31
N GLU A 186 -1.91 6.02 14.30
CA GLU A 186 -2.71 5.81 15.51
C GLU A 186 -2.19 4.61 16.34
N ARG A 187 -1.97 3.48 15.68
CA ARG A 187 -1.55 2.25 16.36
C ARG A 187 -0.09 2.32 16.82
N THR A 188 0.79 2.76 15.94
CA THR A 188 2.23 2.83 16.22
C THR A 188 2.52 3.87 17.30
N LEU A 189 1.91 5.06 17.20
CA LEU A 189 2.10 6.12 18.17
C LEU A 189 1.59 5.70 19.56
N THR A 190 0.42 5.08 19.64
CA THR A 190 -0.14 4.59 20.90
C THR A 190 0.77 3.56 21.56
N GLN A 191 1.28 2.59 20.79
CA GLN A 191 2.21 1.58 21.31
C GLN A 191 3.54 2.21 21.73
N PHE A 192 4.06 3.13 20.95
CA PHE A 192 5.33 3.82 21.25
C PHE A 192 5.23 4.64 22.53
N MET A 193 4.18 5.46 22.67
CA MET A 193 3.95 6.27 23.86
C MET A 193 3.83 5.41 25.12
N ARG A 194 3.04 4.33 25.04
CA ARG A 194 2.88 3.40 26.17
C ARG A 194 4.20 2.70 26.54
N ASN A 195 4.95 2.22 25.56
CA ASN A 195 6.13 1.41 25.81
C ASN A 195 7.36 2.24 26.23
N THR A 196 7.55 3.41 25.61
CA THR A 196 8.74 4.27 25.80
C THR A 196 8.52 5.26 26.94
N PHE A 197 7.42 5.99 26.91
CA PHE A 197 7.17 7.06 27.85
C PHE A 197 6.25 6.67 29.02
N LYS A 198 5.68 5.44 28.99
CA LYS A 198 4.72 4.93 30.00
C LYS A 198 3.48 5.84 30.15
N VAL A 199 3.12 6.56 29.11
CA VAL A 199 1.95 7.43 29.05
C VAL A 199 0.85 6.72 28.28
N GLU A 200 -0.38 6.74 28.82
CA GLU A 200 -1.56 6.29 28.12
C GLU A 200 -2.18 7.46 27.36
N ILE A 201 -2.35 7.28 26.05
CA ILE A 201 -3.03 8.27 25.20
C ILE A 201 -4.53 8.13 25.46
N LEU A 202 -5.17 9.25 25.84
CA LEU A 202 -6.61 9.31 25.92
C LEU A 202 -7.21 9.12 24.53
N ARG A 203 -8.02 8.08 24.37
CA ARG A 203 -8.66 7.74 23.10
C ARG A 203 -10.16 7.95 23.20
N ASN A 204 -10.70 8.60 22.19
CA ASN A 204 -12.14 8.71 22.02
C ASN A 204 -12.59 7.80 20.90
N ALA A 205 -13.25 6.69 21.26
CA ALA A 205 -13.71 5.66 20.29
C ALA A 205 -14.69 6.23 19.24
N TRP A 206 -15.43 7.29 19.57
CA TRP A 206 -16.30 7.96 18.62
C TRP A 206 -15.50 8.75 17.56
N LEU A 207 -14.51 9.50 18.01
CA LEU A 207 -13.61 10.27 17.14
C LEU A 207 -12.82 9.34 16.21
N ASP A 208 -12.25 8.28 16.76
CA ASP A 208 -11.53 7.23 15.99
C ASP A 208 -12.41 6.64 14.87
N ARG A 209 -13.68 6.35 15.17
CA ARG A 209 -14.63 5.83 14.17
C ARG A 209 -15.01 6.89 13.14
N ALA A 210 -15.25 8.12 13.56
CA ALA A 210 -15.58 9.22 12.66
C ALA A 210 -14.47 9.50 11.66
N ILE A 211 -13.21 9.53 12.11
CA ILE A 211 -12.02 9.69 11.25
C ILE A 211 -11.92 8.56 10.22
N LYS A 212 -12.09 7.30 10.64
CA LYS A 212 -12.04 6.14 9.76
C LYS A 212 -13.17 6.13 8.73
N LEU A 213 -14.39 6.44 9.15
CA LEU A 213 -15.55 6.52 8.26
C LEU A 213 -15.41 7.66 7.25
N LEU A 214 -15.02 8.84 7.71
CA LEU A 214 -14.81 9.98 6.83
C LEU A 214 -13.68 9.73 5.83
N GLY A 215 -12.61 9.08 6.29
CA GLY A 215 -11.53 8.62 5.42
C GLY A 215 -12.02 7.65 4.32
N LEU A 216 -12.91 6.72 4.66
CA LEU A 216 -13.51 5.80 3.66
C LEU A 216 -14.45 6.53 2.70
N VAL A 217 -15.22 7.52 3.18
CA VAL A 217 -16.05 8.35 2.30
C VAL A 217 -15.19 9.10 1.28
N LEU A 218 -14.05 9.65 1.71
CA LEU A 218 -13.09 10.30 0.80
C LEU A 218 -12.52 9.36 -0.26
N VAL A 219 -12.44 8.05 -0.02
CA VAL A 219 -12.04 7.06 -1.02
C VAL A 219 -13.07 6.98 -2.16
N LEU A 220 -14.35 7.22 -1.86
CA LEU A 220 -15.44 7.17 -2.84
C LEU A 220 -15.74 8.53 -3.48
N GLU A 221 -15.13 9.61 -2.98
CA GLU A 221 -15.36 10.97 -3.47
C GLU A 221 -15.28 11.11 -5.00
N PRO A 222 -14.29 10.50 -5.70
CA PRO A 222 -14.19 10.65 -7.16
C PRO A 222 -15.39 10.11 -7.95
N PHE A 223 -16.24 9.31 -7.33
CA PHE A 223 -17.43 8.68 -7.94
C PHE A 223 -18.74 9.31 -7.50
N LEU A 224 -18.67 10.24 -6.56
CA LEU A 224 -19.85 10.95 -6.07
C LEU A 224 -20.07 12.22 -6.92
N PRO A 225 -21.32 12.67 -7.08
CA PRO A 225 -21.58 13.99 -7.65
C PRO A 225 -20.80 15.02 -6.84
N PRO A 226 -20.40 16.17 -7.42
CA PRO A 226 -19.54 17.16 -6.79
C PRO A 226 -20.15 17.67 -5.48
N LEU A 227 -20.02 16.86 -4.46
CA LEU A 227 -20.08 17.29 -3.08
C LEU A 227 -18.86 18.18 -2.84
N PRO A 228 -18.95 19.17 -1.98
CA PRO A 228 -17.79 19.99 -1.69
C PRO A 228 -16.69 19.14 -1.03
N GLY A 229 -15.89 18.46 -1.85
CA GLY A 229 -14.79 17.58 -1.39
C GLY A 229 -13.79 18.32 -0.51
N ALA A 230 -13.61 19.62 -0.75
CA ALA A 230 -12.89 20.50 0.17
C ALA A 230 -13.51 20.49 1.58
N SER A 231 -14.82 20.43 1.70
CA SER A 231 -15.51 20.37 3.00
C SER A 231 -15.27 19.06 3.74
N LEU A 232 -15.26 17.93 3.04
CA LEU A 232 -14.98 16.61 3.65
C LEU A 232 -13.53 16.51 4.10
N SER A 233 -12.60 17.02 3.30
CA SER A 233 -11.18 17.05 3.65
C SER A 233 -10.92 17.98 4.83
N LEU A 234 -11.60 19.14 4.90
CA LEU A 234 -11.52 20.06 6.03
C LEU A 234 -12.14 19.47 7.29
N LEU A 235 -13.26 18.76 7.18
CA LEU A 235 -13.86 18.04 8.32
C LEU A 235 -12.90 16.96 8.84
N LEU A 236 -12.25 16.20 7.98
CA LEU A 236 -11.26 15.21 8.40
C LEU A 236 -10.08 15.89 9.09
N ALA A 237 -9.56 16.98 8.54
CA ALA A 237 -8.49 17.77 9.17
C ALA A 237 -8.88 18.35 10.53
N GLY A 238 -10.14 18.75 10.68
CA GLY A 238 -10.66 19.29 11.96
C GLY A 238 -10.91 18.22 13.04
N LEU A 239 -10.98 16.93 12.63
CA LEU A 239 -11.13 15.79 13.56
C LEU A 239 -9.79 15.21 14.00
N LEU A 240 -8.70 15.51 13.30
CA LEU A 240 -7.34 15.06 13.58
C LEU A 240 -6.66 15.99 14.58
#